data_8586802d9f1f382c5a23842a2a82b555
#
_entry.id   8586802d9f1f382c5a23842a2a82b555
#
_cell.length_a   1.000
_cell.length_b   1.000
_cell.length_c   1.000
_cell.angle_alpha   90.00
_cell.angle_beta   90.00
_cell.angle_gamma   90.00
#
_symmetry.space_group_name_H-M   'P 1'
#
loop_
_entity.id
_entity.type
_entity.pdbx_description
1 polymer ?
#
loop_
_entity_poly.entity_id
_entity_poly.type
_entity_poly.pdbx_seq_one_letter_code
_entity_poly.pdbx_strand_id
1 'polypeptide(L)'
;LEEDVGSGDITTNAIVPENKIAKAKIIAKEEGIIAGLPLAKLTYEVLDKKVRFISKVKDGCRVKSGTVIAEISGPARAILTGERLALNFLQHLSGIATLTNKFKAQSSKCKNKVEILDTRKTMPLWRGAEKYAVACGGGTNHRMGLYDAILIKDNHIAIAGGIEKAICKAQAQAQAKVRIEVEAKRISEVKEAIKIGVDRILLDNMNIKTLKQAVALCKKSKIKTEASGGVNLKNVAAIAKTGVDYISIGALTHSAKALDISLIML
;
A
#
# COMPACT_ATOMS: atom_id res chain seq x y z
N LEU A 1 14.17 -0.75 -16.87
CA LEU A 1 15.42 -1.12 -17.56
C LEU A 1 15.76 -0.12 -18.67
N GLU A 2 14.79 0.24 -19.50
CA GLU A 2 15.01 1.22 -20.58
C GLU A 2 15.46 2.59 -20.03
N GLU A 3 14.86 3.06 -18.93
CA GLU A 3 15.24 4.30 -18.25
C GLU A 3 16.67 4.26 -17.66
N ASP A 4 17.07 3.13 -17.08
CA ASP A 4 18.32 3.03 -16.31
C ASP A 4 19.50 2.53 -17.15
N VAL A 5 19.26 1.62 -18.08
CA VAL A 5 20.30 0.98 -18.90
C VAL A 5 20.49 1.68 -20.26
N GLY A 6 19.39 2.16 -20.88
CA GLY A 6 19.43 2.83 -22.18
C GLY A 6 20.18 2.01 -23.23
N SER A 7 21.27 2.58 -23.76
CA SER A 7 22.13 1.93 -24.76
C SER A 7 23.13 0.93 -24.18
N GLY A 8 23.21 0.77 -22.85
CA GLY A 8 24.06 -0.18 -22.17
C GLY A 8 24.82 0.38 -20.97
N ASP A 9 25.21 -0.52 -20.05
CA ASP A 9 26.03 -0.19 -18.87
C ASP A 9 27.49 -0.03 -19.27
N ILE A 10 27.88 1.22 -19.56
CA ILE A 10 29.22 1.56 -20.04
C ILE A 10 30.32 1.19 -19.03
N THR A 11 30.07 1.32 -17.74
CA THR A 11 31.04 0.99 -16.68
C THR A 11 31.26 -0.51 -16.61
N THR A 12 30.19 -1.27 -16.48
CA THR A 12 30.27 -2.73 -16.41
C THR A 12 30.85 -3.32 -17.68
N ASN A 13 30.47 -2.80 -18.85
CA ASN A 13 30.99 -3.28 -20.14
C ASN A 13 32.50 -3.00 -20.32
N ALA A 14 33.00 -1.89 -19.76
CA ALA A 14 34.42 -1.53 -19.84
C ALA A 14 35.33 -2.37 -18.91
N ILE A 15 34.79 -2.77 -17.73
CA ILE A 15 35.61 -3.36 -16.65
C ILE A 15 35.43 -4.88 -16.56
N VAL A 16 34.21 -5.40 -16.79
CA VAL A 16 33.87 -6.79 -16.53
C VAL A 16 33.94 -7.61 -17.80
N PRO A 17 34.78 -8.70 -17.87
CA PRO A 17 34.79 -9.59 -19.01
C PRO A 17 33.42 -10.21 -19.29
N GLU A 18 33.08 -10.37 -20.58
CA GLU A 18 31.76 -10.82 -21.03
C GLU A 18 31.35 -12.19 -20.46
N ASN A 19 32.32 -13.10 -20.40
CA ASN A 19 32.13 -14.48 -19.93
C ASN A 19 32.29 -14.65 -18.41
N LYS A 20 32.48 -13.54 -17.66
CA LYS A 20 32.65 -13.61 -16.21
C LYS A 20 31.35 -14.02 -15.54
N ILE A 21 31.42 -15.08 -14.73
CA ILE A 21 30.34 -15.53 -13.84
C ILE A 21 30.63 -15.02 -12.44
N ALA A 22 29.56 -14.63 -11.72
CA ALA A 22 29.66 -14.13 -10.37
C ALA A 22 28.50 -14.64 -9.49
N LYS A 23 28.65 -14.41 -8.19
CA LYS A 23 27.60 -14.65 -7.16
C LYS A 23 27.43 -13.39 -6.31
N ALA A 24 26.22 -13.16 -5.89
CA ALA A 24 25.87 -12.04 -5.01
C ALA A 24 24.80 -12.45 -4.00
N LYS A 25 24.68 -11.66 -2.93
CA LYS A 25 23.59 -11.75 -1.96
C LYS A 25 22.90 -10.42 -1.85
N ILE A 26 21.57 -10.46 -1.74
CA ILE A 26 20.78 -9.31 -1.29
C ILE A 26 20.53 -9.48 0.20
N ILE A 27 20.86 -8.46 1.00
CA ILE A 27 20.73 -8.48 2.46
C ILE A 27 19.93 -7.28 2.97
N ALA A 28 19.12 -7.50 4.01
CA ALA A 28 18.50 -6.42 4.77
C ALA A 28 19.54 -5.74 5.66
N LYS A 29 19.59 -4.41 5.64
CA LYS A 29 20.47 -3.61 6.52
C LYS A 29 19.73 -3.14 7.78
N GLU A 30 18.42 -3.17 7.76
CA GLU A 30 17.56 -2.86 8.90
C GLU A 30 16.39 -3.86 9.03
N GLU A 31 15.66 -3.83 10.14
CA GLU A 31 14.49 -4.68 10.35
C GLU A 31 13.29 -4.17 9.57
N GLY A 32 12.58 -5.07 8.90
CA GLY A 32 11.38 -4.72 8.14
C GLY A 32 10.57 -5.90 7.63
N ILE A 33 9.57 -5.60 6.81
CA ILE A 33 8.76 -6.57 6.08
C ILE A 33 9.18 -6.53 4.61
N ILE A 34 9.52 -7.68 4.05
CA ILE A 34 9.94 -7.75 2.65
C ILE A 34 8.73 -7.75 1.72
N ALA A 35 8.85 -6.98 0.63
CA ALA A 35 7.93 -6.99 -0.50
C ALA A 35 8.66 -6.62 -1.79
N GLY A 36 8.24 -7.23 -2.91
CA GLY A 36 8.79 -6.92 -4.25
C GLY A 36 9.78 -7.94 -4.79
N LEU A 37 9.93 -9.10 -4.16
CA LEU A 37 10.78 -10.20 -4.66
C LEU A 37 10.46 -10.60 -6.11
N PRO A 38 9.18 -10.69 -6.55
CA PRO A 38 8.86 -11.00 -7.94
C PRO A 38 9.40 -9.98 -8.94
N LEU A 39 9.36 -8.67 -8.60
CA LEU A 39 9.86 -7.61 -9.48
C LEU A 39 11.39 -7.60 -9.53
N ALA A 40 12.05 -7.80 -8.39
CA ALA A 40 13.50 -7.94 -8.34
C ALA A 40 14.00 -9.16 -9.16
N LYS A 41 13.31 -10.29 -9.05
CA LYS A 41 13.60 -11.48 -9.87
C LYS A 41 13.38 -11.21 -11.35
N LEU A 42 12.25 -10.61 -11.72
CA LEU A 42 11.92 -10.28 -13.10
C LEU A 42 12.97 -9.34 -13.74
N THR A 43 13.52 -8.40 -12.97
CA THR A 43 14.60 -7.52 -13.45
C THR A 43 15.76 -8.32 -14.03
N TYR A 44 16.21 -9.36 -13.33
CA TYR A 44 17.30 -10.21 -13.78
C TYR A 44 16.88 -11.16 -14.92
N GLU A 45 15.69 -11.71 -14.86
CA GLU A 45 15.18 -12.61 -15.93
C GLU A 45 15.03 -11.89 -17.27
N VAL A 46 14.70 -10.59 -17.26
CA VAL A 46 14.62 -9.76 -18.47
C VAL A 46 16.00 -9.40 -18.99
N LEU A 47 16.99 -9.16 -18.11
CA LEU A 47 18.35 -8.83 -18.51
C LEU A 47 19.09 -10.03 -19.11
N ASP A 48 19.07 -11.18 -18.43
CA ASP A 48 19.69 -12.41 -18.90
C ASP A 48 19.06 -13.65 -18.24
N LYS A 49 18.46 -14.53 -19.03
CA LYS A 49 17.82 -15.78 -18.57
C LYS A 49 18.79 -16.76 -17.89
N LYS A 50 20.10 -16.57 -18.01
CA LYS A 50 21.13 -17.38 -17.32
C LYS A 50 21.30 -16.95 -15.86
N VAL A 51 20.78 -15.78 -15.44
CA VAL A 51 20.82 -15.36 -14.04
C VAL A 51 19.85 -16.21 -13.22
N ARG A 52 20.36 -16.79 -12.17
CA ARG A 52 19.58 -17.52 -11.17
C ARG A 52 19.34 -16.63 -9.96
N PHE A 53 18.08 -16.32 -9.66
CA PHE A 53 17.64 -15.58 -8.49
C PHE A 53 16.92 -16.54 -7.54
N ILE A 54 17.46 -16.75 -6.35
CA ILE A 54 16.92 -17.67 -5.34
C ILE A 54 16.52 -16.87 -4.11
N SER A 55 15.21 -16.68 -3.92
CA SER A 55 14.66 -16.04 -2.72
C SER A 55 14.89 -16.93 -1.49
N LYS A 56 15.42 -16.37 -0.41
CA LYS A 56 15.62 -17.04 0.89
C LYS A 56 14.48 -16.74 1.85
N VAL A 57 13.69 -15.73 1.57
CA VAL A 57 12.49 -15.34 2.29
C VAL A 57 11.33 -15.16 1.31
N LYS A 58 10.12 -15.00 1.85
CA LYS A 58 8.91 -14.70 1.07
C LYS A 58 8.48 -13.24 1.31
N ASP A 59 7.77 -12.66 0.35
CA ASP A 59 7.09 -11.39 0.57
C ASP A 59 6.10 -11.52 1.74
N GLY A 60 6.00 -10.47 2.56
CA GLY A 60 5.25 -10.46 3.81
C GLY A 60 6.04 -10.98 5.03
N CYS A 61 7.21 -11.59 4.85
CA CYS A 61 8.04 -12.04 5.97
C CYS A 61 8.76 -10.86 6.64
N ARG A 62 8.83 -10.92 7.99
CA ARG A 62 9.67 -10.02 8.78
C ARG A 62 11.11 -10.51 8.73
N VAL A 63 12.03 -9.59 8.50
CA VAL A 63 13.47 -9.81 8.53
C VAL A 63 14.15 -8.91 9.54
N LYS A 64 15.34 -9.33 10.02
CA LYS A 64 16.25 -8.51 10.86
C LYS A 64 17.39 -8.00 9.98
N SER A 65 18.11 -7.00 10.50
CA SER A 65 19.39 -6.60 9.91
C SER A 65 20.34 -7.79 9.77
N GLY A 66 21.03 -7.89 8.62
CA GLY A 66 21.91 -9.00 8.25
C GLY A 66 21.22 -10.21 7.60
N THR A 67 19.87 -10.26 7.55
CA THR A 67 19.15 -11.37 6.92
C THR A 67 19.44 -11.41 5.42
N VAL A 68 19.83 -12.56 4.88
CA VAL A 68 19.93 -12.79 3.44
C VAL A 68 18.52 -12.94 2.86
N ILE A 69 18.15 -12.02 1.98
CA ILE A 69 16.85 -11.98 1.30
C ILE A 69 16.83 -12.88 0.07
N ALA A 70 17.90 -12.80 -0.73
CA ALA A 70 18.06 -13.61 -1.94
C ALA A 70 19.55 -13.87 -2.24
N GLU A 71 19.80 -14.94 -2.97
CA GLU A 71 21.09 -15.24 -3.62
C GLU A 71 20.93 -15.14 -5.12
N ILE A 72 21.96 -14.59 -5.77
CA ILE A 72 21.98 -14.37 -7.22
C ILE A 72 23.25 -15.00 -7.76
N SER A 73 23.17 -15.67 -8.89
CA SER A 73 24.35 -16.24 -9.58
C SER A 73 24.12 -16.23 -11.08
N GLY A 74 25.21 -15.98 -11.85
CA GLY A 74 25.11 -15.93 -13.31
C GLY A 74 26.13 -14.97 -13.93
N PRO A 75 25.88 -14.48 -15.17
CA PRO A 75 26.73 -13.50 -15.82
C PRO A 75 26.91 -12.23 -14.96
N ALA A 76 28.18 -11.91 -14.67
CA ALA A 76 28.51 -10.79 -13.77
C ALA A 76 27.98 -9.45 -14.29
N ARG A 77 28.01 -9.22 -15.61
CA ARG A 77 27.45 -8.02 -16.24
C ARG A 77 25.97 -7.86 -15.93
N ALA A 78 25.18 -8.91 -16.11
CA ALA A 78 23.73 -8.85 -15.84
C ALA A 78 23.41 -8.62 -14.34
N ILE A 79 24.20 -9.20 -13.43
CA ILE A 79 24.03 -8.98 -11.98
C ILE A 79 24.26 -7.51 -11.63
N LEU A 80 25.35 -6.91 -12.12
CA LEU A 80 25.71 -5.51 -11.84
C LEU A 80 24.72 -4.54 -12.49
N THR A 81 24.38 -4.74 -13.75
CA THR A 81 23.43 -3.89 -14.48
C THR A 81 22.03 -3.91 -13.85
N GLY A 82 21.59 -5.06 -13.32
CA GLY A 82 20.27 -5.19 -12.70
C GLY A 82 20.19 -4.76 -11.24
N GLU A 83 21.33 -4.55 -10.58
CA GLU A 83 21.42 -4.30 -9.14
C GLU A 83 20.53 -3.15 -8.69
N ARG A 84 20.70 -1.96 -9.28
CA ARG A 84 20.02 -0.76 -8.81
C ARG A 84 18.51 -0.86 -8.96
N LEU A 85 18.04 -1.32 -10.11
CA LEU A 85 16.60 -1.46 -10.35
C LEU A 85 15.97 -2.51 -9.44
N ALA A 86 16.60 -3.66 -9.27
CA ALA A 86 16.12 -4.71 -8.36
C ALA A 86 16.06 -4.21 -6.90
N LEU A 87 17.08 -3.47 -6.46
CA LEU A 87 17.10 -2.86 -5.12
C LEU A 87 16.05 -1.77 -4.98
N ASN A 88 15.81 -0.93 -5.99
CA ASN A 88 14.77 0.10 -5.94
C ASN A 88 13.38 -0.50 -5.72
N PHE A 89 13.02 -1.57 -6.43
CA PHE A 89 11.77 -2.29 -6.18
C PHE A 89 11.70 -2.84 -4.74
N LEU A 90 12.72 -3.57 -4.31
CA LEU A 90 12.73 -4.16 -2.96
C LEU A 90 12.69 -3.12 -1.86
N GLN A 91 13.48 -2.06 -1.95
CA GLN A 91 13.59 -1.02 -0.95
C GLN A 91 12.26 -0.25 -0.81
N HIS A 92 11.69 0.20 -1.93
CA HIS A 92 10.45 0.97 -1.93
C HIS A 92 9.26 0.13 -1.42
N LEU A 93 9.05 -1.04 -1.99
CA LEU A 93 7.91 -1.89 -1.64
C LEU A 93 8.03 -2.46 -0.22
N SER A 94 9.23 -2.85 0.21
CA SER A 94 9.46 -3.26 1.60
C SER A 94 9.26 -2.11 2.59
N GLY A 95 9.57 -0.89 2.19
CA GLY A 95 9.28 0.31 2.97
C GLY A 95 7.78 0.48 3.22
N ILE A 96 6.96 0.36 2.17
CA ILE A 96 5.49 0.38 2.25
C ILE A 96 4.95 -0.74 3.14
N ALA A 97 5.41 -1.98 2.92
CA ALA A 97 5.00 -3.14 3.71
C ALA A 97 5.37 -2.97 5.20
N THR A 98 6.57 -2.46 5.47
CA THR A 98 7.06 -2.20 6.83
C THR A 98 6.23 -1.12 7.52
N LEU A 99 5.93 -0.01 6.85
CA LEU A 99 5.10 1.05 7.40
C LEU A 99 3.67 0.55 7.66
N THR A 100 3.08 -0.19 6.73
CA THR A 100 1.76 -0.81 6.89
C THR A 100 1.71 -1.71 8.12
N ASN A 101 2.72 -2.57 8.29
CA ASN A 101 2.83 -3.45 9.45
C ASN A 101 2.93 -2.67 10.78
N LYS A 102 3.65 -1.54 10.81
CA LYS A 102 3.71 -0.65 11.98
C LYS A 102 2.33 -0.10 12.33
N PHE A 103 1.56 0.38 11.36
CA PHE A 103 0.19 0.86 11.59
C PHE A 103 -0.72 -0.25 12.08
N LYS A 104 -0.67 -1.43 11.48
CA LYS A 104 -1.44 -2.60 11.90
C LYS A 104 -1.11 -3.00 13.34
N ALA A 105 0.16 -3.08 13.70
CA ALA A 105 0.59 -3.42 15.06
C ALA A 105 0.11 -2.39 16.10
N GLN A 106 0.12 -1.09 15.76
CA GLN A 106 -0.39 -0.05 16.66
C GLN A 106 -1.92 -0.11 16.80
N SER A 107 -2.66 -0.35 15.72
CA SER A 107 -4.11 -0.47 15.75
C SER A 107 -4.59 -1.72 16.48
N SER A 108 -3.84 -2.81 16.41
CA SER A 108 -4.16 -4.10 17.06
C SER A 108 -4.01 -4.11 18.59
N LYS A 109 -3.42 -3.06 19.19
CA LYS A 109 -3.39 -2.90 20.66
C LYS A 109 -4.78 -2.68 21.28
N CYS A 110 -5.82 -2.61 20.46
CA CYS A 110 -7.21 -2.45 20.86
C CYS A 110 -7.97 -3.77 20.66
N LYS A 111 -8.99 -4.03 21.47
CA LYS A 111 -9.87 -5.22 21.34
C LYS A 111 -10.65 -5.25 20.01
N ASN A 112 -10.80 -4.13 19.34
CA ASN A 112 -11.54 -4.03 18.09
C ASN A 112 -10.67 -4.48 16.91
N LYS A 113 -11.18 -5.39 16.08
CA LYS A 113 -10.60 -5.72 14.78
C LYS A 113 -10.85 -4.54 13.83
N VAL A 114 -9.83 -3.71 13.58
CA VAL A 114 -9.88 -2.65 12.57
C VAL A 114 -8.96 -3.04 11.41
N GLU A 115 -9.39 -2.78 10.19
CA GLU A 115 -8.57 -2.99 9.01
C GLU A 115 -7.90 -1.69 8.58
N ILE A 116 -6.59 -1.77 8.27
CA ILE A 116 -5.80 -0.66 7.74
C ILE A 116 -5.89 -0.72 6.22
N LEU A 117 -6.36 0.37 5.62
CA LEU A 117 -6.54 0.49 4.17
C LEU A 117 -5.50 1.43 3.55
N ASP A 118 -5.10 1.11 2.33
CA ASP A 118 -4.43 2.06 1.44
C ASP A 118 -5.43 3.08 0.85
N THR A 119 -4.95 3.87 -0.08
CA THR A 119 -5.77 4.84 -0.84
C THR A 119 -5.34 4.84 -2.31
N ARG A 120 -5.90 5.78 -3.10
CA ARG A 120 -5.45 6.07 -4.45
C ARG A 120 -4.29 7.09 -4.53
N LYS A 121 -3.73 7.50 -3.39
CA LYS A 121 -2.56 8.39 -3.32
C LYS A 121 -1.28 7.59 -3.54
N THR A 122 -1.12 7.07 -4.75
CA THR A 122 -0.02 6.22 -5.20
C THR A 122 0.80 6.93 -6.27
N MET A 123 2.04 6.49 -6.46
CA MET A 123 2.83 6.93 -7.60
C MET A 123 2.13 6.51 -8.91
N PRO A 124 2.10 7.37 -9.94
CA PRO A 124 1.59 6.98 -11.25
C PRO A 124 2.27 5.70 -11.74
N LEU A 125 1.49 4.80 -12.35
CA LEU A 125 1.90 3.49 -12.87
C LEU A 125 2.32 2.45 -11.81
N TRP A 126 2.61 2.85 -10.56
CA TRP A 126 3.08 1.94 -9.49
C TRP A 126 1.97 1.42 -8.58
N ARG A 127 0.73 1.86 -8.75
CA ARG A 127 -0.38 1.52 -7.86
C ARG A 127 -0.55 0.03 -7.60
N GLY A 128 -0.41 -0.80 -8.62
CA GLY A 128 -0.52 -2.25 -8.47
C GLY A 128 0.54 -2.81 -7.51
N ALA A 129 1.80 -2.42 -7.69
CA ALA A 129 2.91 -2.84 -6.85
C ALA A 129 2.82 -2.28 -5.43
N GLU A 130 2.44 -0.99 -5.27
CA GLU A 130 2.31 -0.37 -3.95
C GLU A 130 1.17 -0.98 -3.13
N LYS A 131 0.01 -1.25 -3.76
CA LYS A 131 -1.11 -1.94 -3.09
C LYS A 131 -0.77 -3.39 -2.74
N TYR A 132 -0.02 -4.08 -3.59
CA TYR A 132 0.55 -5.38 -3.27
C TYR A 132 1.43 -5.31 -2.01
N ALA A 133 2.30 -4.30 -1.93
CA ALA A 133 3.16 -4.11 -0.76
C ALA A 133 2.36 -3.81 0.53
N VAL A 134 1.26 -3.06 0.43
CA VAL A 134 0.34 -2.86 1.56
C VAL A 134 -0.23 -4.19 2.03
N ALA A 135 -0.66 -5.06 1.12
CA ALA A 135 -1.14 -6.41 1.47
C ALA A 135 -0.04 -7.25 2.13
N CYS A 136 1.22 -7.22 1.63
CA CYS A 136 2.36 -7.87 2.25
C CYS A 136 2.61 -7.37 3.69
N GLY A 137 2.38 -6.09 3.97
CA GLY A 137 2.44 -5.51 5.32
C GLY A 137 1.26 -5.90 6.22
N GLY A 138 0.28 -6.63 5.68
CA GLY A 138 -0.92 -7.09 6.36
C GLY A 138 -2.05 -6.06 6.40
N GLY A 139 -2.01 -5.04 5.55
CA GLY A 139 -3.13 -4.14 5.28
C GLY A 139 -4.12 -4.74 4.28
N THR A 140 -5.17 -4.01 4.01
CA THR A 140 -6.23 -4.35 3.04
C THR A 140 -6.29 -3.28 1.97
N ASN A 141 -6.56 -3.65 0.73
CA ASN A 141 -6.65 -2.68 -0.35
C ASN A 141 -8.03 -2.00 -0.37
N HIS A 142 -8.05 -0.68 -0.42
CA HIS A 142 -9.21 0.10 -0.84
C HIS A 142 -9.39 -0.05 -2.36
N ARG A 143 -10.43 0.53 -2.95
CA ARG A 143 -10.68 0.47 -4.40
C ARG A 143 -9.41 0.73 -5.21
N MET A 144 -9.23 -0.06 -6.26
CA MET A 144 -8.06 0.03 -7.14
C MET A 144 -8.10 1.30 -8.00
N GLY A 145 -9.29 1.66 -8.49
CA GLY A 145 -9.45 2.79 -9.39
C GLY A 145 -10.77 3.54 -9.18
N LEU A 146 -11.26 4.17 -10.24
CA LEU A 146 -12.56 4.85 -10.25
C LEU A 146 -13.69 3.92 -10.69
N TYR A 147 -13.35 2.71 -11.16
CA TYR A 147 -14.21 1.77 -11.84
C TYR A 147 -14.72 0.63 -10.94
N ASP A 148 -14.14 0.39 -9.77
CA ASP A 148 -14.42 -0.80 -8.95
C ASP A 148 -15.23 -0.53 -7.67
N ALA A 149 -15.43 0.74 -7.30
CA ALA A 149 -16.36 1.16 -6.24
C ALA A 149 -16.72 2.64 -6.37
N ILE A 150 -17.93 3.00 -5.99
CA ILE A 150 -18.38 4.39 -5.90
C ILE A 150 -17.91 4.96 -4.55
N LEU A 151 -17.18 6.08 -4.60
CA LEU A 151 -16.84 6.90 -3.45
C LEU A 151 -17.28 8.32 -3.72
N ILE A 152 -18.38 8.72 -3.07
CA ILE A 152 -18.95 10.05 -3.17
C ILE A 152 -18.17 10.96 -2.22
N LYS A 153 -17.52 11.99 -2.77
CA LYS A 153 -16.72 12.96 -2.05
C LYS A 153 -17.43 14.31 -1.96
N ASP A 154 -16.89 15.22 -1.12
CA ASP A 154 -17.36 16.57 -0.91
C ASP A 154 -17.66 17.33 -2.23
N ASN A 155 -16.77 17.26 -3.20
CA ASN A 155 -16.97 17.89 -4.52
C ASN A 155 -18.18 17.28 -5.28
N HIS A 156 -18.35 15.96 -5.18
CA HIS A 156 -19.54 15.32 -5.77
C HIS A 156 -20.82 15.76 -5.10
N ILE A 157 -20.80 15.87 -3.76
CA ILE A 157 -21.94 16.33 -2.94
C ILE A 157 -22.30 17.77 -3.32
N ALA A 158 -21.30 18.66 -3.43
CA ALA A 158 -21.51 20.05 -3.81
C ALA A 158 -22.15 20.19 -5.19
N ILE A 159 -21.63 19.47 -6.19
CA ILE A 159 -22.14 19.50 -7.57
C ILE A 159 -23.55 18.89 -7.65
N ALA A 160 -23.82 17.83 -6.89
CA ALA A 160 -25.14 17.18 -6.88
C ALA A 160 -26.22 18.04 -6.18
N GLY A 161 -25.82 19.02 -5.38
CA GLY A 161 -26.73 19.89 -4.60
C GLY A 161 -27.18 19.24 -3.28
N GLY A 162 -26.30 18.46 -2.62
CA GLY A 162 -26.48 17.84 -1.32
C GLY A 162 -26.20 16.35 -1.29
N ILE A 163 -25.97 15.82 -0.08
CA ILE A 163 -25.56 14.43 0.12
C ILE A 163 -26.68 13.44 -0.27
N GLU A 164 -27.94 13.75 0.04
CA GLU A 164 -29.10 12.94 -0.34
C GLU A 164 -29.17 12.77 -1.86
N LYS A 165 -29.12 13.88 -2.60
CA LYS A 165 -29.18 13.86 -4.06
C LYS A 165 -28.00 13.09 -4.67
N ALA A 166 -26.81 13.25 -4.09
CA ALA A 166 -25.61 12.55 -4.56
C ALA A 166 -25.75 11.03 -4.39
N ILE A 167 -26.20 10.57 -3.22
CA ILE A 167 -26.39 9.14 -2.92
C ILE A 167 -27.49 8.55 -3.80
N CYS A 168 -28.67 9.19 -3.90
CA CYS A 168 -29.78 8.70 -4.71
C CYS A 168 -29.39 8.56 -6.20
N LYS A 169 -28.66 9.55 -6.75
CA LYS A 169 -28.16 9.46 -8.13
C LYS A 169 -27.17 8.31 -8.31
N ALA A 170 -26.27 8.12 -7.33
CA ALA A 170 -25.30 7.03 -7.36
C ALA A 170 -26.01 5.67 -7.29
N GLN A 171 -27.01 5.50 -6.43
CA GLN A 171 -27.79 4.27 -6.31
C GLN A 171 -28.58 3.95 -7.59
N ALA A 172 -29.16 4.96 -8.24
CA ALA A 172 -29.92 4.80 -9.49
C ALA A 172 -29.03 4.35 -10.68
N GLN A 173 -27.73 4.69 -10.65
CA GLN A 173 -26.77 4.38 -11.72
C GLN A 173 -25.86 3.19 -11.40
N ALA A 174 -25.79 2.77 -10.12
CA ALA A 174 -24.93 1.68 -9.70
C ALA A 174 -25.39 0.34 -10.30
N GLN A 175 -24.48 -0.36 -10.92
CA GLN A 175 -24.72 -1.75 -11.28
C GLN A 175 -24.86 -2.61 -10.01
N ALA A 176 -25.65 -3.67 -10.07
CA ALA A 176 -25.78 -4.62 -8.96
C ALA A 176 -24.39 -5.10 -8.49
N LYS A 177 -24.11 -4.99 -7.19
CA LYS A 177 -22.85 -5.34 -6.49
C LYS A 177 -21.77 -4.24 -6.41
N VAL A 178 -21.93 -3.06 -7.03
CA VAL A 178 -20.98 -1.96 -6.83
C VAL A 178 -21.24 -1.32 -5.45
N ARG A 179 -20.24 -1.35 -4.58
CA ARG A 179 -20.34 -0.72 -3.25
C ARG A 179 -20.40 0.79 -3.36
N ILE A 180 -21.28 1.39 -2.55
CA ILE A 180 -21.41 2.85 -2.43
C ILE A 180 -20.89 3.29 -1.09
N GLU A 181 -19.87 4.13 -1.12
CA GLU A 181 -19.29 4.80 0.01
C GLU A 181 -19.49 6.32 -0.11
N VAL A 182 -19.77 6.99 1.00
CA VAL A 182 -19.93 8.44 1.03
C VAL A 182 -19.07 9.07 2.12
N GLU A 183 -18.39 10.16 1.77
CA GLU A 183 -17.63 10.98 2.70
C GLU A 183 -18.55 11.88 3.50
N ALA A 184 -18.37 11.91 4.83
CA ALA A 184 -19.09 12.76 5.75
C ALA A 184 -18.12 13.45 6.71
N LYS A 185 -18.29 14.77 6.88
CA LYS A 185 -17.47 15.62 7.76
C LYS A 185 -18.18 15.99 9.05
N ARG A 186 -19.51 15.84 9.11
CA ARG A 186 -20.38 16.24 10.22
C ARG A 186 -21.39 15.16 10.57
N ILE A 187 -21.84 15.16 11.82
CA ILE A 187 -22.86 14.21 12.30
C ILE A 187 -24.20 14.34 11.55
N SER A 188 -24.56 15.54 11.08
CA SER A 188 -25.75 15.74 10.25
C SER A 188 -25.67 14.93 8.96
N GLU A 189 -24.52 14.98 8.26
CA GLU A 189 -24.27 14.24 7.03
C GLU A 189 -24.26 12.72 7.26
N VAL A 190 -23.70 12.27 8.39
CA VAL A 190 -23.76 10.86 8.79
C VAL A 190 -25.21 10.40 8.95
N LYS A 191 -26.06 11.20 9.62
CA LYS A 191 -27.48 10.87 9.79
C LYS A 191 -28.25 10.83 8.46
N GLU A 192 -27.97 11.76 7.55
CA GLU A 192 -28.56 11.76 6.19
C GLU A 192 -28.14 10.51 5.42
N ALA A 193 -26.85 10.19 5.40
CA ALA A 193 -26.34 8.99 4.73
C ALA A 193 -26.95 7.69 5.30
N ILE A 194 -27.12 7.62 6.62
CA ILE A 194 -27.79 6.49 7.29
C ILE A 194 -29.25 6.36 6.85
N LYS A 195 -29.98 7.48 6.77
CA LYS A 195 -31.41 7.49 6.40
C LYS A 195 -31.63 6.92 4.99
N ILE A 196 -30.74 7.25 4.06
CA ILE A 196 -30.85 6.82 2.66
C ILE A 196 -30.33 5.38 2.49
N GLY A 197 -29.31 5.01 3.25
CA GLY A 197 -28.64 3.71 3.19
C GLY A 197 -27.48 3.69 2.18
N VAL A 198 -26.30 3.36 2.69
CA VAL A 198 -25.07 3.16 1.93
C VAL A 198 -24.30 2.00 2.53
N ASP A 199 -23.33 1.43 1.80
CA ASP A 199 -22.54 0.30 2.30
C ASP A 199 -21.53 0.74 3.36
N ARG A 200 -20.96 1.96 3.18
CA ARG A 200 -19.93 2.50 4.06
C ARG A 200 -20.03 4.02 4.13
N ILE A 201 -19.68 4.56 5.30
CA ILE A 201 -19.52 6.01 5.50
C ILE A 201 -18.06 6.26 5.88
N LEU A 202 -17.36 7.06 5.06
CA LEU A 202 -16.04 7.57 5.32
C LEU A 202 -16.15 8.83 6.19
N LEU A 203 -15.64 8.75 7.42
CA LEU A 203 -15.66 9.80 8.42
C LEU A 203 -14.37 10.63 8.27
N ASP A 204 -14.47 11.75 7.53
CA ASP A 204 -13.31 12.53 7.14
C ASP A 204 -12.92 13.58 8.16
N ASN A 205 -11.67 13.55 8.61
CA ASN A 205 -11.06 14.53 9.52
C ASN A 205 -11.83 14.79 10.83
N MET A 206 -12.58 13.81 11.33
CA MET A 206 -13.32 13.93 12.59
C MET A 206 -12.42 13.74 13.80
N ASN A 207 -12.61 14.55 14.86
CA ASN A 207 -11.96 14.30 16.15
C ASN A 207 -12.51 13.03 16.83
N ILE A 208 -11.79 12.50 17.83
CA ILE A 208 -12.11 11.22 18.51
C ILE A 208 -13.53 11.21 19.12
N LYS A 209 -13.98 12.33 19.67
CA LYS A 209 -15.33 12.43 20.27
C LYS A 209 -16.41 12.29 19.19
N THR A 210 -16.26 13.01 18.08
CA THR A 210 -17.17 12.96 16.93
C THR A 210 -17.14 11.60 16.24
N LEU A 211 -15.94 10.99 16.08
CA LEU A 211 -15.79 9.64 15.54
C LEU A 211 -16.58 8.61 16.36
N LYS A 212 -16.45 8.64 17.71
CA LYS A 212 -17.20 7.71 18.58
C LYS A 212 -18.71 7.86 18.40
N GLN A 213 -19.20 9.10 18.30
CA GLN A 213 -20.63 9.38 18.07
C GLN A 213 -21.09 8.85 16.71
N ALA A 214 -20.33 9.13 15.63
CA ALA A 214 -20.63 8.66 14.28
C ALA A 214 -20.65 7.13 14.20
N VAL A 215 -19.64 6.47 14.76
CA VAL A 215 -19.55 5.01 14.83
C VAL A 215 -20.75 4.40 15.56
N ALA A 216 -21.15 4.98 16.69
CA ALA A 216 -22.32 4.50 17.45
C ALA A 216 -23.62 4.60 16.65
N LEU A 217 -23.79 5.67 15.85
CA LEU A 217 -24.94 5.83 14.96
C LEU A 217 -24.93 4.79 13.83
N CYS A 218 -23.80 4.64 13.13
CA CYS A 218 -23.66 3.71 12.02
C CYS A 218 -23.86 2.26 12.45
N LYS A 219 -23.33 1.86 13.62
CA LYS A 219 -23.51 0.50 14.17
C LYS A 219 -24.98 0.12 14.38
N LYS A 220 -25.82 1.06 14.86
CA LYS A 220 -27.26 0.80 15.02
C LYS A 220 -27.94 0.49 13.67
N SER A 221 -27.43 1.06 12.59
CA SER A 221 -27.96 0.89 11.23
C SER A 221 -27.19 -0.17 10.41
N LYS A 222 -26.23 -0.89 11.03
CA LYS A 222 -25.39 -1.91 10.38
C LYS A 222 -24.56 -1.38 9.19
N ILE A 223 -24.28 -0.08 9.15
CA ILE A 223 -23.45 0.55 8.11
C ILE A 223 -21.99 0.53 8.56
N LYS A 224 -21.09 0.15 7.65
CA LYS A 224 -19.65 0.13 7.89
C LYS A 224 -19.07 1.54 7.99
N THR A 225 -18.04 1.68 8.80
CA THR A 225 -17.39 2.99 9.03
C THR A 225 -15.92 2.95 8.66
N GLU A 226 -15.46 3.99 7.99
CA GLU A 226 -14.06 4.20 7.66
C GLU A 226 -13.62 5.56 8.22
N ALA A 227 -12.51 5.59 8.98
CA ALA A 227 -11.88 6.85 9.40
C ALA A 227 -10.78 7.24 8.41
N SER A 228 -10.76 8.52 8.03
CA SER A 228 -9.77 9.09 7.12
C SER A 228 -9.36 10.50 7.58
N GLY A 229 -8.19 10.94 7.08
CA GLY A 229 -7.66 12.29 7.34
C GLY A 229 -6.72 12.38 8.55
N GLY A 230 -5.50 12.87 8.32
CA GLY A 230 -4.51 13.15 9.36
C GLY A 230 -4.04 11.94 10.19
N VAL A 231 -4.26 10.71 9.73
CA VAL A 231 -3.87 9.48 10.45
C VAL A 231 -2.37 9.28 10.43
N ASN A 232 -1.80 9.03 11.61
CA ASN A 232 -0.38 8.76 11.82
C ASN A 232 -0.17 7.73 12.94
N LEU A 233 1.08 7.28 13.14
CA LEU A 233 1.39 6.25 14.15
C LEU A 233 1.08 6.68 15.61
N LYS A 234 1.01 8.00 15.90
CA LYS A 234 0.70 8.50 17.23
C LYS A 234 -0.81 8.46 17.54
N ASN A 235 -1.67 8.62 16.53
CA ASN A 235 -3.12 8.71 16.73
C ASN A 235 -3.91 7.48 16.29
N VAL A 236 -3.36 6.58 15.45
CA VAL A 236 -4.07 5.41 14.90
C VAL A 236 -4.68 4.52 15.97
N ALA A 237 -3.99 4.30 17.10
CA ALA A 237 -4.51 3.50 18.20
C ALA A 237 -5.75 4.15 18.87
N ALA A 238 -5.77 5.49 18.99
CA ALA A 238 -6.92 6.22 19.52
C ALA A 238 -8.11 6.17 18.55
N ILE A 239 -7.85 6.27 17.25
CA ILE A 239 -8.87 6.11 16.20
C ILE A 239 -9.44 4.68 16.24
N ALA A 240 -8.60 3.66 16.28
CA ALA A 240 -9.05 2.26 16.37
C ALA A 240 -9.93 1.99 17.61
N LYS A 241 -9.63 2.64 18.77
CA LYS A 241 -10.44 2.55 19.99
C LYS A 241 -11.85 3.13 19.84
N THR A 242 -12.14 3.94 18.82
CA THR A 242 -13.50 4.44 18.58
C THR A 242 -14.44 3.34 18.08
N GLY A 243 -13.88 2.24 17.56
CA GLY A 243 -14.61 1.10 17.03
C GLY A 243 -15.01 1.23 15.57
N VAL A 244 -14.32 2.08 14.80
CA VAL A 244 -14.41 2.10 13.33
C VAL A 244 -14.04 0.74 12.76
N ASP A 245 -14.62 0.37 11.61
CA ASP A 245 -14.29 -0.89 10.93
C ASP A 245 -12.98 -0.77 10.13
N TYR A 246 -12.73 0.40 9.52
CA TYR A 246 -11.61 0.65 8.62
C TYR A 246 -10.90 1.97 8.95
N ILE A 247 -9.61 2.02 8.67
CA ILE A 247 -8.80 3.27 8.73
C ILE A 247 -8.00 3.37 7.44
N SER A 248 -8.31 4.35 6.60
CA SER A 248 -7.56 4.61 5.37
C SER A 248 -6.43 5.60 5.60
N ILE A 249 -5.25 5.25 5.08
CA ILE A 249 -4.01 5.96 5.36
C ILE A 249 -3.24 6.20 4.05
N GLY A 250 -3.29 7.42 3.54
CA GLY A 250 -2.56 7.78 2.33
C GLY A 250 -1.04 7.70 2.50
N ALA A 251 -0.54 7.98 3.70
CA ALA A 251 0.89 7.96 4.00
C ALA A 251 1.56 6.59 3.78
N LEU A 252 0.79 5.50 3.73
CA LEU A 252 1.33 4.16 3.44
C LEU A 252 2.06 4.12 2.10
N THR A 253 1.55 4.83 1.10
CA THR A 253 2.07 4.81 -0.26
C THR A 253 2.82 6.10 -0.64
N HIS A 254 2.36 7.28 -0.22
CA HIS A 254 3.01 8.52 -0.61
C HIS A 254 4.14 9.01 0.33
N SER A 255 4.34 8.39 1.51
CA SER A 255 5.33 8.84 2.51
C SER A 255 6.08 7.69 3.19
N ALA A 256 6.06 6.49 2.64
CA ALA A 256 6.85 5.39 3.16
C ALA A 256 8.35 5.64 2.91
N LYS A 257 9.17 5.48 3.96
CA LYS A 257 10.62 5.46 3.81
C LYS A 257 11.04 4.11 3.21
N ALA A 258 11.90 4.12 2.20
CA ALA A 258 12.49 2.92 1.65
C ALA A 258 13.22 2.11 2.73
N LEU A 259 13.10 0.79 2.70
CA LEU A 259 13.85 -0.11 3.60
C LEU A 259 15.30 -0.22 3.11
N ASP A 260 16.25 -0.13 4.03
CA ASP A 260 17.67 -0.25 3.66
C ASP A 260 18.03 -1.71 3.32
N ILE A 261 18.32 -1.94 2.05
CA ILE A 261 18.68 -3.25 1.46
C ILE A 261 19.88 -3.06 0.54
N SER A 262 20.84 -3.97 0.58
CA SER A 262 22.05 -3.91 -0.25
C SER A 262 22.31 -5.22 -0.97
N LEU A 263 22.98 -5.13 -2.12
CA LEU A 263 23.58 -6.28 -2.81
C LEU A 263 25.07 -6.34 -2.46
N ILE A 264 25.57 -7.52 -2.21
CA ILE A 264 27.00 -7.79 -1.91
C ILE A 264 27.49 -8.87 -2.85
N MET A 265 28.53 -8.57 -3.62
CA MET A 265 29.24 -9.55 -4.46
C MET A 265 30.04 -10.50 -3.55
N LEU A 266 30.17 -11.79 -3.98
CA LEU A 266 30.84 -12.86 -3.24
C LEU A 266 32.14 -13.30 -3.96
#